data_6346bf6daeb254cd92545435a846b9c8
#
_entry.id   6346bf6daeb254cd92545435a846b9c8
#
_cell.length_a   1.000
_cell.length_b   1.000
_cell.length_c   1.000
_cell.angle_alpha   90.00
_cell.angle_beta   90.00
_cell.angle_gamma   90.00
#
_symmetry.space_group_name_H-M   'P 1'
#
loop_
_entity.id
_entity.type
_entity.pdbx_description
1 polymer ?
#
loop_
_entity_poly.entity_id
_entity_poly.type
_entity_poly.pdbx_seq_one_letter_code
_entity_poly.pdbx_strand_id
1 'polypeptide(L)'
;MSEIALLGKKIGMTREFYKSGQLVPVTVLKVEKARVIQVIEEEKRGYKAVQLGYGKIKNSKLTKAMKGVFTKKNTEAKKKLKEFRVNDTSVYKEGNEFGLEIFKDIKFVDTRSKTIGKGFAGAMKRHNFGGLRASHGVSISHRAHGSTGHSQDPGKVFKGKKMAGHMGDKLRTMQNIEIITVSYTHLTLPTTLSV
;
A
#
# COMPACT_ATOMS: atom_id res chain seq x y z
N MET A 1 -18.12 11.86 -1.48
CA MET A 1 -17.06 11.01 -0.89
C MET A 1 -15.74 11.75 -0.99
N SER A 2 -14.91 11.71 0.04
CA SER A 2 -13.59 12.34 -0.03
C SER A 2 -12.71 11.55 -0.99
N GLU A 3 -12.28 12.18 -2.07
CA GLU A 3 -11.43 11.57 -3.12
C GLU A 3 -9.95 11.53 -2.71
N ILE A 4 -9.62 12.11 -1.56
CA ILE A 4 -8.26 12.19 -1.04
C ILE A 4 -7.95 11.01 -0.13
N ALA A 5 -6.79 10.42 -0.33
CA ALA A 5 -6.23 9.42 0.54
C ALA A 5 -5.06 9.97 1.37
N LEU A 6 -4.89 9.45 2.58
CA LEU A 6 -3.75 9.77 3.44
C LEU A 6 -2.71 8.64 3.42
N LEU A 7 -1.46 9.00 3.69
CA LEU A 7 -0.36 8.05 3.85
C LEU A 7 -0.24 7.64 5.31
N GLY A 8 -0.47 6.34 5.56
CA GLY A 8 -0.29 5.73 6.86
C GLY A 8 0.96 4.85 6.92
N LYS A 9 1.55 4.77 8.09
CA LYS A 9 2.62 3.81 8.41
C LYS A 9 2.07 2.77 9.36
N LYS A 10 2.16 1.49 8.98
CA LYS A 10 1.82 0.38 9.87
C LYS A 10 2.79 0.37 11.05
N ILE A 11 2.25 0.46 12.27
CA ILE A 11 3.01 0.35 13.53
C ILE A 11 3.06 -1.10 13.98
N GLY A 12 1.90 -1.76 13.98
CA GLY A 12 1.77 -3.14 14.43
C GLY A 12 0.35 -3.66 14.27
N MET A 13 0.11 -4.80 14.90
CA MET A 13 -1.21 -5.41 15.00
C MET A 13 -1.51 -5.67 16.47
N THR A 14 -2.77 -5.53 16.83
CA THR A 14 -3.30 -5.84 18.16
C THR A 14 -4.71 -6.41 18.02
N ARG A 15 -5.37 -6.59 19.11
CA ARG A 15 -6.77 -7.05 19.17
C ARG A 15 -7.59 -6.04 19.97
N GLU A 16 -8.82 -5.88 19.57
CA GLU A 16 -9.81 -5.05 20.23
C GLU A 16 -11.01 -5.91 20.60
N PHE A 17 -11.68 -5.58 21.70
CA PHE A 17 -12.89 -6.30 22.15
C PHE A 17 -14.09 -5.40 21.98
N TYR A 18 -15.09 -5.87 21.25
CA TYR A 18 -16.38 -5.18 21.20
C TYR A 18 -17.11 -5.35 22.54
N LYS A 19 -18.10 -4.48 22.78
CA LYS A 19 -18.97 -4.57 23.96
C LYS A 19 -19.71 -5.92 24.06
N SER A 20 -19.88 -6.61 22.95
CA SER A 20 -20.44 -7.96 22.85
C SER A 20 -19.48 -9.07 23.33
N GLY A 21 -18.23 -8.74 23.69
CA GLY A 21 -17.17 -9.70 24.01
C GLY A 21 -16.46 -10.30 22.80
N GLN A 22 -16.87 -9.99 21.58
CA GLN A 22 -16.24 -10.47 20.36
C GLN A 22 -14.85 -9.85 20.18
N LEU A 23 -13.85 -10.70 19.95
CA LEU A 23 -12.48 -10.30 19.67
C LEU A 23 -12.30 -10.00 18.17
N VAL A 24 -11.74 -8.84 17.86
CA VAL A 24 -11.44 -8.42 16.49
C VAL A 24 -9.95 -8.10 16.35
N PRO A 25 -9.23 -8.75 15.40
CA PRO A 25 -7.84 -8.40 15.12
C PRO A 25 -7.80 -7.05 14.39
N VAL A 26 -6.99 -6.12 14.91
CA VAL A 26 -6.85 -4.77 14.33
C VAL A 26 -5.41 -4.46 13.93
N THR A 27 -5.26 -3.70 12.87
CA THR A 27 -3.97 -3.16 12.45
C THR A 27 -3.90 -1.67 12.82
N VAL A 28 -2.86 -1.30 13.54
CA VAL A 28 -2.63 0.08 13.95
C VAL A 28 -1.82 0.81 12.88
N LEU A 29 -2.42 1.87 12.33
CA LEU A 29 -1.79 2.74 11.33
C LEU A 29 -1.55 4.12 11.94
N LYS A 30 -0.30 4.58 11.91
CA LYS A 30 0.04 5.99 12.21
C LYS A 30 -0.09 6.80 10.93
N VAL A 31 -0.98 7.78 10.93
CA VAL A 31 -1.18 8.70 9.83
C VAL A 31 -0.66 10.08 10.24
N GLU A 32 0.26 10.63 9.45
CA GLU A 32 0.77 11.99 9.63
C GLU A 32 -0.08 12.96 8.82
N LYS A 33 -0.19 14.22 9.28
CA LYS A 33 -0.88 15.26 8.52
C LYS A 33 -0.25 15.42 7.14
N ALA A 34 -1.09 15.47 6.13
CA ALA A 34 -0.71 15.76 4.76
C ALA A 34 -0.83 17.25 4.48
N ARG A 35 0.11 17.84 3.75
CA ARG A 35 0.04 19.23 3.32
C ARG A 35 -0.16 19.29 1.81
N VAL A 36 -1.08 20.15 1.36
CA VAL A 36 -1.26 20.43 -0.06
C VAL A 36 -0.07 21.21 -0.57
N ILE A 37 0.68 20.63 -1.50
CA ILE A 37 1.86 21.26 -2.11
C ILE A 37 1.45 21.98 -3.39
N GLN A 38 0.57 21.37 -4.19
CA GLN A 38 0.13 21.91 -5.44
C GLN A 38 -1.28 21.42 -5.78
N VAL A 39 -2.08 22.33 -6.33
CA VAL A 39 -3.35 22.01 -7.00
C VAL A 39 -3.08 22.01 -8.49
N ILE A 40 -3.48 20.95 -9.18
CA ILE A 40 -3.28 20.74 -10.61
C ILE A 40 -4.64 20.91 -11.28
N GLU A 41 -4.71 21.89 -12.18
CA GLU A 41 -5.89 22.20 -12.96
C GLU A 41 -5.79 21.54 -14.34
N GLU A 42 -6.95 21.27 -14.92
CA GLU A 42 -7.08 20.59 -16.22
C GLU A 42 -6.39 21.35 -17.36
N GLU A 43 -6.50 22.69 -17.35
CA GLU A 43 -5.92 23.55 -18.39
C GLU A 43 -4.40 23.38 -18.55
N LYS A 44 -3.68 23.13 -17.44
CA LYS A 44 -2.21 23.03 -17.44
C LYS A 44 -1.68 21.63 -17.74
N ARG A 45 -2.39 20.59 -17.34
CA ARG A 45 -1.90 19.20 -17.42
C ARG A 45 -2.89 18.20 -18.01
N GLY A 46 -4.09 18.63 -18.42
CA GLY A 46 -5.13 17.78 -18.98
C GLY A 46 -5.85 16.88 -17.96
N TYR A 47 -5.66 17.13 -16.67
CA TYR A 47 -6.38 16.44 -15.58
C TYR A 47 -6.38 17.26 -14.30
N LYS A 48 -7.39 17.03 -13.47
CA LYS A 48 -7.53 17.64 -12.13
C LYS A 48 -6.92 16.72 -11.07
N ALA A 49 -6.03 17.27 -10.24
CA ALA A 49 -5.41 16.52 -9.16
C ALA A 49 -4.90 17.43 -8.03
N VAL A 50 -4.72 16.85 -6.86
CA VAL A 50 -4.10 17.50 -5.71
C VAL A 50 -2.85 16.74 -5.33
N GLN A 51 -1.71 17.44 -5.27
CA GLN A 51 -0.46 16.86 -4.81
C GLN A 51 -0.28 17.11 -3.32
N LEU A 52 -0.20 16.02 -2.56
CA LEU A 52 -0.01 16.03 -1.12
C LEU A 52 1.42 15.66 -0.74
N GLY A 53 1.96 16.38 0.23
CA GLY A 53 3.27 16.13 0.83
C GLY A 53 3.17 15.54 2.23
N TYR A 54 3.97 14.50 2.49
CA TYR A 54 3.97 13.75 3.74
C TYR A 54 5.36 13.64 4.34
N GLY A 55 5.42 13.64 5.69
CA GLY A 55 6.64 13.46 6.45
C GLY A 55 7.63 14.64 6.31
N LYS A 56 8.44 14.85 7.31
CA LYS A 56 9.50 15.87 7.29
C LYS A 56 10.82 15.27 6.81
N ILE A 57 11.61 16.04 6.08
CA ILE A 57 12.96 15.69 5.64
C ILE A 57 13.89 16.87 5.81
N LYS A 58 15.14 16.61 6.16
CA LYS A 58 16.17 17.66 6.25
C LYS A 58 16.53 18.15 4.84
N ASN A 59 16.66 19.46 4.66
CA ASN A 59 17.03 20.06 3.38
C ASN A 59 18.35 19.55 2.80
N SER A 60 19.29 19.12 3.65
CA SER A 60 20.55 18.51 3.21
C SER A 60 20.38 17.19 2.45
N LYS A 61 19.27 16.47 2.68
CA LYS A 61 18.96 15.20 2.03
C LYS A 61 18.14 15.34 0.74
N LEU A 62 17.82 16.57 0.34
CA LEU A 62 17.08 16.85 -0.89
C LEU A 62 18.01 17.16 -2.05
N THR A 63 17.62 16.72 -3.24
CA THR A 63 18.25 17.15 -4.51
C THR A 63 17.98 18.63 -4.78
N LYS A 64 18.85 19.29 -5.55
CA LYS A 64 18.68 20.71 -5.94
C LYS A 64 17.33 20.97 -6.61
N ALA A 65 16.88 20.06 -7.51
CA ALA A 65 15.58 20.14 -8.18
C ALA A 65 14.42 20.17 -7.19
N MET A 66 14.41 19.26 -6.21
CA MET A 66 13.34 19.19 -5.20
C MET A 66 13.36 20.39 -4.26
N LYS A 67 14.53 20.91 -3.91
CA LYS A 67 14.63 22.17 -3.16
C LYS A 67 13.95 23.30 -3.92
N GLY A 68 14.23 23.45 -5.22
CA GLY A 68 13.59 24.45 -6.08
C GLY A 68 12.06 24.35 -6.09
N VAL A 69 11.51 23.12 -6.15
CA VAL A 69 10.05 22.91 -6.10
C VAL A 69 9.45 23.42 -4.81
N PHE A 70 10.03 23.05 -3.63
CA PHE A 70 9.51 23.49 -2.34
C PHE A 70 9.67 24.99 -2.13
N THR A 71 10.79 25.58 -2.56
CA THR A 71 11.02 27.03 -2.49
C THR A 71 9.99 27.79 -3.34
N LYS A 72 9.74 27.34 -4.57
CA LYS A 72 8.74 27.97 -5.46
C LYS A 72 7.33 27.95 -4.88
N LYS A 73 7.01 26.93 -4.07
CA LYS A 73 5.70 26.74 -3.44
C LYS A 73 5.63 27.25 -2.00
N ASN A 74 6.69 27.89 -1.49
CA ASN A 74 6.80 28.37 -0.11
C ASN A 74 6.37 27.31 0.93
N THR A 75 6.80 26.06 0.73
CA THR A 75 6.42 24.95 1.59
C THR A 75 7.62 24.26 2.20
N GLU A 76 7.43 23.68 3.38
CA GLU A 76 8.44 22.85 4.02
C GLU A 76 8.78 21.62 3.17
N ALA A 77 10.03 21.18 3.26
CA ALA A 77 10.49 19.97 2.62
C ALA A 77 9.72 18.72 3.11
N LYS A 78 9.08 18.02 2.21
CA LYS A 78 8.33 16.79 2.50
C LYS A 78 9.05 15.56 1.95
N LYS A 79 9.01 14.46 2.71
CA LYS A 79 9.72 13.22 2.38
C LYS A 79 9.11 12.48 1.20
N LYS A 80 7.79 12.50 1.10
CA LYS A 80 7.03 11.82 0.02
C LYS A 80 6.01 12.78 -0.55
N LEU A 81 5.91 12.79 -1.88
CA LEU A 81 4.86 13.47 -2.62
C LEU A 81 3.98 12.42 -3.28
N LYS A 82 2.67 12.63 -3.26
CA LYS A 82 1.70 11.78 -3.93
C LYS A 82 0.59 12.62 -4.53
N GLU A 83 0.21 12.33 -5.76
CA GLU A 83 -0.90 12.98 -6.44
C GLU A 83 -2.14 12.12 -6.33
N PHE A 84 -3.27 12.78 -6.10
CA PHE A 84 -4.60 12.19 -6.08
C PHE A 84 -5.48 12.93 -7.08
N ARG A 85 -6.07 12.19 -8.01
CA ARG A 85 -7.05 12.75 -8.93
C ARG A 85 -8.33 13.06 -8.17
N VAL A 86 -8.86 14.24 -8.40
CA VAL A 86 -10.08 14.76 -7.77
C VAL A 86 -11.00 15.31 -8.84
N ASN A 87 -12.32 15.24 -8.61
CA ASN A 87 -13.29 15.81 -9.54
C ASN A 87 -13.37 17.33 -9.39
N ASP A 88 -13.24 17.82 -8.15
CA ASP A 88 -13.29 19.24 -7.87
C ASP A 88 -12.02 19.69 -7.12
N THR A 89 -11.36 20.69 -7.67
CA THR A 89 -10.14 21.28 -7.11
C THR A 89 -10.40 22.52 -6.25
N SER A 90 -11.59 23.14 -6.33
CA SER A 90 -11.93 24.40 -5.65
C SER A 90 -11.88 24.31 -4.13
N VAL A 91 -12.13 23.12 -3.59
CA VAL A 91 -12.11 22.83 -2.14
C VAL A 91 -10.68 22.85 -1.56
N TYR A 92 -9.67 22.67 -2.42
CA TYR A 92 -8.29 22.47 -2.00
C TYR A 92 -7.44 23.71 -2.26
N LYS A 93 -6.87 24.29 -1.20
CA LYS A 93 -5.94 25.42 -1.31
C LYS A 93 -4.52 24.96 -1.03
N GLU A 94 -3.53 25.48 -1.79
CA GLU A 94 -2.10 25.24 -1.53
C GLU A 94 -1.75 25.67 -0.10
N GLY A 95 -1.02 24.83 0.61
CA GLY A 95 -0.64 25.06 2.00
C GLY A 95 -1.59 24.47 3.06
N ASN A 96 -2.83 24.11 2.72
CA ASN A 96 -3.75 23.48 3.66
C ASN A 96 -3.22 22.14 4.16
N GLU A 97 -3.57 21.79 5.39
CA GLU A 97 -3.21 20.51 6.00
C GLU A 97 -4.45 19.67 6.24
N PHE A 98 -4.35 18.38 5.92
CA PHE A 98 -5.37 17.37 6.15
C PHE A 98 -4.84 16.32 7.12
N GLY A 99 -5.63 15.99 8.11
CA GLY A 99 -5.31 14.97 9.10
C GLY A 99 -6.36 13.86 9.15
N LEU A 100 -6.41 13.16 10.28
CA LEU A 100 -7.36 12.08 10.55
C LEU A 100 -8.82 12.54 10.56
N GLU A 101 -9.06 13.84 10.58
CA GLU A 101 -10.40 14.45 10.62
C GLU A 101 -11.27 14.01 9.43
N ILE A 102 -10.65 13.71 8.28
CA ILE A 102 -11.32 13.22 7.07
C ILE A 102 -12.03 11.89 7.31
N PHE A 103 -11.55 11.07 8.26
CA PHE A 103 -12.07 9.73 8.51
C PHE A 103 -13.13 9.65 9.60
N LYS A 104 -13.54 10.77 10.22
CA LYS A 104 -14.52 10.77 11.32
C LYS A 104 -15.84 10.11 10.97
N ASP A 105 -16.33 10.40 9.75
CA ASP A 105 -17.64 9.94 9.27
C ASP A 105 -17.55 8.74 8.33
N ILE A 106 -16.32 8.21 8.13
CA ILE A 106 -16.06 7.12 7.21
C ILE A 106 -15.94 5.82 8.00
N LYS A 107 -16.80 4.85 7.68
CA LYS A 107 -16.78 3.51 8.31
C LYS A 107 -15.80 2.55 7.64
N PHE A 108 -15.66 2.62 6.32
CA PHE A 108 -14.85 1.70 5.54
C PHE A 108 -13.84 2.45 4.69
N VAL A 109 -12.65 1.90 4.55
CA VAL A 109 -11.57 2.44 3.73
C VAL A 109 -10.90 1.36 2.89
N ASP A 110 -10.37 1.76 1.75
CA ASP A 110 -9.50 0.94 0.95
C ASP A 110 -8.05 1.23 1.29
N THR A 111 -7.27 0.20 1.59
CA THR A 111 -5.84 0.36 1.86
C THR A 111 -5.01 -0.21 0.73
N ARG A 112 -4.03 0.57 0.27
CA ARG A 112 -3.12 0.18 -0.80
C ARG A 112 -1.68 0.21 -0.33
N SER A 113 -1.01 -0.93 -0.43
CA SER A 113 0.39 -1.04 -0.02
C SER A 113 1.17 -2.04 -0.86
N LYS A 114 2.48 -2.00 -0.74
CA LYS A 114 3.38 -2.96 -1.34
C LYS A 114 3.53 -4.17 -0.42
N THR A 115 3.29 -5.37 -0.93
CA THR A 115 3.41 -6.61 -0.15
C THR A 115 4.86 -6.94 0.14
N ILE A 116 5.10 -7.72 1.19
CA ILE A 116 6.43 -8.24 1.51
C ILE A 116 6.95 -9.06 0.34
N GLY A 117 8.21 -8.82 -0.07
CA GLY A 117 8.89 -9.60 -1.08
C GLY A 117 9.26 -10.97 -0.54
N LYS A 118 9.05 -12.01 -1.36
CA LYS A 118 9.41 -13.40 -1.04
C LYS A 118 10.48 -13.95 -2.00
N GLY A 119 11.10 -13.07 -2.79
CA GLY A 119 12.11 -13.41 -3.76
C GLY A 119 11.61 -14.28 -4.91
N PHE A 120 12.51 -15.05 -5.51
CA PHE A 120 12.16 -16.06 -6.53
C PHE A 120 11.51 -17.26 -5.85
N ALA A 121 10.34 -17.66 -6.30
CA ALA A 121 9.58 -18.77 -5.74
C ALA A 121 9.22 -19.79 -6.82
N GLY A 122 9.36 -21.08 -6.50
CA GLY A 122 8.92 -22.18 -7.35
C GLY A 122 7.39 -22.21 -7.54
N ALA A 123 6.93 -22.99 -8.50
CA ALA A 123 5.51 -23.09 -8.86
C ALA A 123 4.65 -23.56 -7.69
N MET A 124 5.12 -24.45 -6.85
CA MET A 124 4.41 -24.90 -5.64
C MET A 124 4.12 -23.74 -4.68
N LYS A 125 5.14 -22.96 -4.30
CA LYS A 125 4.98 -21.83 -3.37
C LYS A 125 4.19 -20.66 -4.00
N ARG A 126 4.45 -20.39 -5.29
CA ARG A 126 3.89 -19.21 -5.98
C ARG A 126 2.44 -19.41 -6.40
N HIS A 127 2.08 -20.63 -6.80
CA HIS A 127 0.79 -20.94 -7.42
C HIS A 127 0.05 -22.11 -6.77
N ASN A 128 0.57 -22.66 -5.67
CA ASN A 128 0.02 -23.79 -4.94
C ASN A 128 -0.09 -25.07 -5.78
N PHE A 129 0.91 -25.34 -6.62
CA PHE A 129 0.96 -26.59 -7.36
C PHE A 129 1.28 -27.75 -6.42
N GLY A 130 0.66 -28.92 -6.66
CA GLY A 130 0.86 -30.11 -5.84
C GLY A 130 2.24 -30.75 -5.96
N GLY A 131 2.94 -30.53 -7.07
CA GLY A 131 4.19 -31.23 -7.37
C GLY A 131 3.96 -32.68 -7.79
N LEU A 132 4.99 -33.50 -7.72
CA LEU A 132 4.96 -34.92 -8.01
C LEU A 132 5.06 -35.74 -6.71
N ARG A 133 4.81 -37.04 -6.81
CA ARG A 133 4.85 -37.97 -5.66
C ARG A 133 6.24 -37.99 -5.02
N ALA A 134 6.30 -38.19 -3.72
CA ALA A 134 7.56 -38.30 -2.97
C ALA A 134 8.26 -39.68 -3.17
N SER A 135 7.52 -40.70 -3.58
CA SER A 135 7.97 -42.07 -3.81
C SER A 135 7.43 -42.60 -5.16
N HIS A 136 7.37 -43.90 -5.36
CA HIS A 136 6.94 -44.59 -6.59
C HIS A 136 7.74 -44.19 -7.83
N GLY A 137 9.07 -44.25 -7.72
CA GLY A 137 9.97 -44.08 -8.87
C GLY A 137 10.22 -42.64 -9.31
N VAL A 138 9.66 -41.64 -8.62
CA VAL A 138 10.02 -40.25 -8.88
C VAL A 138 11.38 -39.95 -8.33
N SER A 139 12.36 -39.55 -9.20
CA SER A 139 13.71 -39.23 -8.82
C SER A 139 13.80 -37.78 -8.28
N ILE A 140 14.31 -36.84 -9.08
CA ILE A 140 14.62 -35.48 -8.63
C ILE A 140 13.50 -34.47 -8.84
N SER A 141 12.40 -34.84 -9.48
CA SER A 141 11.37 -33.94 -9.98
C SER A 141 10.23 -33.68 -9.01
N HIS A 142 10.39 -33.95 -7.71
CA HIS A 142 9.31 -33.85 -6.69
C HIS A 142 8.60 -32.51 -6.68
N ARG A 143 9.30 -31.40 -6.92
CA ARG A 143 8.75 -30.04 -6.88
C ARG A 143 8.54 -29.41 -8.25
N ALA A 144 8.59 -30.19 -9.32
CA ALA A 144 8.36 -29.71 -10.66
C ALA A 144 6.90 -29.24 -10.87
N HIS A 145 6.70 -28.37 -11.83
CA HIS A 145 5.37 -27.81 -12.10
C HIS A 145 4.54 -28.67 -13.08
N GLY A 146 5.11 -29.76 -13.61
CA GLY A 146 4.46 -30.63 -14.56
C GLY A 146 4.51 -30.11 -16.00
N SER A 147 3.59 -30.54 -16.84
CA SER A 147 3.56 -30.16 -18.25
C SER A 147 3.39 -28.65 -18.44
N THR A 148 4.11 -28.09 -19.40
CA THR A 148 4.00 -26.68 -19.82
C THR A 148 3.13 -26.47 -21.05
N GLY A 149 2.79 -27.53 -21.77
CA GLY A 149 1.98 -27.46 -22.99
C GLY A 149 1.90 -28.80 -23.69
N HIS A 150 1.40 -28.80 -24.90
CA HIS A 150 1.32 -29.94 -25.80
C HIS A 150 2.49 -29.96 -26.79
N SER A 151 2.53 -30.97 -27.68
CA SER A 151 3.59 -31.15 -28.66
C SER A 151 3.49 -30.17 -29.85
N GLN A 152 3.29 -30.72 -31.05
CA GLN A 152 3.29 -29.99 -32.32
C GLN A 152 2.19 -28.93 -32.39
N ASP A 153 0.99 -29.23 -31.92
CA ASP A 153 -0.12 -28.30 -31.84
C ASP A 153 -0.50 -28.05 -30.36
N PRO A 154 -0.35 -26.82 -29.85
CA PRO A 154 -0.11 -25.51 -30.48
C PRO A 154 1.35 -25.15 -30.72
N GLY A 155 2.33 -25.99 -30.43
CA GLY A 155 3.78 -25.73 -30.62
C GLY A 155 4.36 -24.60 -29.81
N LYS A 156 3.66 -24.10 -28.79
CA LYS A 156 4.08 -22.99 -27.94
C LYS A 156 3.52 -23.11 -26.53
N VAL A 157 4.15 -22.44 -25.58
CA VAL A 157 3.60 -22.24 -24.24
C VAL A 157 2.69 -21.03 -24.27
N PHE A 158 1.44 -21.17 -23.81
CA PHE A 158 0.47 -20.08 -23.79
C PHE A 158 0.89 -18.96 -22.84
N LYS A 159 0.54 -17.73 -23.22
CA LYS A 159 0.71 -16.55 -22.33
C LYS A 159 -0.06 -16.76 -21.03
N GLY A 160 0.53 -16.32 -19.90
CA GLY A 160 -0.10 -16.46 -18.59
C GLY A 160 0.06 -17.85 -17.95
N LYS A 161 0.77 -18.81 -18.56
CA LYS A 161 1.11 -20.09 -17.92
C LYS A 161 1.78 -19.85 -16.58
N LYS A 162 1.24 -20.45 -15.54
CA LYS A 162 1.76 -20.32 -14.17
C LYS A 162 3.09 -21.04 -14.04
N MET A 163 4.17 -20.30 -13.77
CA MET A 163 5.53 -20.80 -13.63
C MET A 163 6.23 -20.19 -12.42
N ALA A 164 7.41 -20.71 -12.09
CA ALA A 164 8.29 -20.09 -11.10
C ALA A 164 8.60 -18.64 -11.46
N GLY A 165 8.91 -17.82 -10.47
CA GLY A 165 9.25 -16.42 -10.66
C GLY A 165 9.17 -15.60 -9.38
N HIS A 166 9.32 -14.29 -9.52
CA HIS A 166 9.27 -13.37 -8.40
C HIS A 166 7.90 -13.39 -7.70
N MET A 167 7.91 -13.50 -6.38
CA MET A 167 6.71 -13.52 -5.53
C MET A 167 6.76 -12.38 -4.52
N GLY A 168 5.63 -11.74 -4.29
CA GLY A 168 5.53 -10.58 -3.40
C GLY A 168 6.07 -9.30 -4.04
N ASP A 169 6.36 -8.30 -3.22
CA ASP A 169 6.83 -6.97 -3.63
C ASP A 169 5.94 -6.29 -4.70
N LYS A 170 4.64 -6.59 -4.65
CA LYS A 170 3.62 -6.09 -5.58
C LYS A 170 2.66 -5.16 -4.85
N LEU A 171 2.24 -4.12 -5.55
CA LEU A 171 1.21 -3.22 -5.08
C LEU A 171 -0.13 -3.96 -5.03
N ARG A 172 -0.79 -3.96 -3.88
CA ARG A 172 -2.10 -4.60 -3.65
C ARG A 172 -3.01 -3.63 -2.92
N THR A 173 -4.29 -3.70 -3.25
CA THR A 173 -5.35 -2.96 -2.58
C THR A 173 -6.21 -3.96 -1.82
N MET A 174 -6.46 -3.66 -0.56
CA MET A 174 -7.46 -4.34 0.26
C MET A 174 -8.65 -3.40 0.39
N GLN A 175 -9.80 -3.85 -0.04
CA GLN A 175 -11.04 -3.07 -0.07
C GLN A 175 -11.89 -3.33 1.17
N ASN A 176 -12.75 -2.38 1.50
CA ASN A 176 -13.76 -2.47 2.55
C ASN A 176 -13.19 -2.83 3.93
N ILE A 177 -12.09 -2.22 4.32
CA ILE A 177 -11.55 -2.39 5.67
C ILE A 177 -12.31 -1.46 6.61
N GLU A 178 -12.90 -2.04 7.66
CA GLU A 178 -13.63 -1.29 8.68
C GLU A 178 -12.68 -0.49 9.57
N ILE A 179 -13.03 0.76 9.85
CA ILE A 179 -12.35 1.61 10.82
C ILE A 179 -12.99 1.39 12.18
N ILE A 180 -12.27 0.78 13.10
CA ILE A 180 -12.76 0.50 14.46
C ILE A 180 -12.71 1.76 15.31
N THR A 181 -11.58 2.46 15.31
CA THR A 181 -11.36 3.66 16.12
C THR A 181 -10.42 4.63 15.43
N VAL A 182 -10.73 5.91 15.51
CA VAL A 182 -9.83 7.02 15.12
C VAL A 182 -9.37 7.70 16.39
N SER A 183 -8.07 7.58 16.74
CA SER A 183 -7.48 8.20 17.92
C SER A 183 -6.52 9.31 17.52
N TYR A 184 -6.59 10.43 18.23
CA TYR A 184 -5.67 11.56 18.08
C TYR A 184 -4.52 11.54 19.09
N THR A 185 -4.59 10.65 20.09
CA THR A 185 -3.56 10.45 21.10
C THR A 185 -2.60 9.35 20.68
N HIS A 186 -1.39 9.35 21.24
CA HIS A 186 -0.44 8.26 21.03
C HIS A 186 -0.98 6.97 21.68
N LEU A 187 -1.28 5.98 20.86
CA LEU A 187 -1.51 4.62 21.33
C LEU A 187 -0.17 4.05 21.83
N THR A 188 0.00 3.97 23.13
CA THR A 188 1.04 3.12 23.71
C THR A 188 0.58 1.68 23.55
N LEU A 189 1.23 0.93 22.64
CA LEU A 189 1.06 -0.53 22.62
C LEU A 189 1.51 -1.05 23.98
N PRO A 190 0.73 -1.90 24.66
CA PRO A 190 1.19 -2.51 25.91
C PRO A 190 2.48 -3.25 25.59
N THR A 191 3.58 -2.80 26.18
CA THR A 191 4.82 -3.54 26.21
C THR A 191 4.51 -4.81 26.97
N THR A 192 4.62 -5.96 26.32
CA THR A 192 4.53 -7.25 27.03
C THR A 192 5.60 -7.25 28.10
N LEU A 193 5.20 -7.06 29.34
CA LEU A 193 6.02 -7.42 30.47
C LEU A 193 6.20 -8.92 30.39
N SER A 194 7.41 -9.34 29.99
CA SER A 194 7.85 -10.72 30.23
C SER A 194 8.03 -10.88 31.73
N VAL A 195 7.20 -11.72 32.32
CA VAL A 195 7.47 -12.35 33.62
C VAL A 195 8.25 -13.62 33.34
#